data_a4964c319f5ce4becdd8f69f7d1fd7a1
#
_entry.id   a4964c319f5ce4becdd8f69f7d1fd7a1
#
_cell.length_a   1.000
_cell.length_b   1.000
_cell.length_c   1.000
_cell.angle_alpha   90.00
_cell.angle_beta   90.00
_cell.angle_gamma   90.00
#
_symmetry.space_group_name_H-M   'P 1'
#
loop_
_entity.id
_entity.type
_entity.pdbx_description
1 polymer ?
#
loop_
_entity_poly.entity_id
_entity_poly.type
_entity_poly.pdbx_seq_one_letter_code
_entity_poly.pdbx_strand_id
1 'polypeptide(L)'
;TTEIKIDGLSLIDEALTVNSNDDTRILWNGPKNWLLISTKKDLIKEIKQSFKEENFAITDLSHSRAVIELKGKNLKEILKKGCPINVNEIRKNNSFNSIFHNIAVTVDIIDDNPEKIRILALRSFGESLYHSITDACLEYGFENN
;
A
#
# COMPACT_ATOMS: atom_id res chain seq x y z
N THR A 1 11.28 27.32 -1.98
CA THR A 1 10.10 26.46 -1.81
C THR A 1 10.34 25.53 -0.62
N THR A 2 9.55 25.69 0.43
CA THR A 2 9.65 24.87 1.63
C THR A 2 9.23 23.47 1.26
N GLU A 3 10.13 22.50 1.44
CA GLU A 3 9.83 21.08 1.21
C GLU A 3 8.75 20.63 2.19
N ILE A 4 7.68 20.06 1.66
CA ILE A 4 6.56 19.59 2.47
C ILE A 4 6.92 18.23 3.05
N LYS A 5 6.85 18.11 4.38
CA LYS A 5 7.11 16.86 5.10
C LYS A 5 5.91 16.46 5.96
N ILE A 6 5.63 15.16 5.98
CA ILE A 6 4.63 14.55 6.85
C ILE A 6 5.35 13.50 7.68
N ASP A 7 5.28 13.62 9.01
CA ASP A 7 5.98 12.75 9.95
C ASP A 7 7.49 12.62 9.64
N GLY A 8 8.12 13.74 9.23
CA GLY A 8 9.51 13.80 8.82
C GLY A 8 9.82 13.25 7.43
N LEU A 9 8.82 12.74 6.72
CA LEU A 9 8.97 12.16 5.38
C LEU A 9 8.58 13.15 4.29
N SER A 10 9.39 13.23 3.24
CA SER A 10 9.11 14.03 2.05
C SER A 10 8.07 13.35 1.14
N LEU A 11 7.25 14.16 0.47
CA LEU A 11 6.37 13.70 -0.60
C LEU A 11 7.17 13.57 -1.90
N ILE A 12 7.48 12.36 -2.32
CA ILE A 12 8.24 12.07 -3.54
C ILE A 12 7.25 11.82 -4.67
N ASP A 13 7.27 12.68 -5.70
CA ASP A 13 6.38 12.56 -6.87
C ASP A 13 7.06 11.77 -7.99
N GLU A 14 7.35 10.53 -7.72
CA GLU A 14 7.96 9.57 -8.64
C GLU A 14 7.25 8.23 -8.57
N ALA A 15 6.92 7.67 -9.72
CA ALA A 15 6.20 6.41 -9.82
C ALA A 15 6.90 5.27 -9.07
N LEU A 16 6.10 4.40 -8.46
CA LEU A 16 6.49 3.24 -7.67
C LEU A 16 7.19 3.55 -6.34
N THR A 17 7.42 4.82 -5.99
CA THR A 17 8.16 5.16 -4.77
C THR A 17 7.31 5.02 -3.50
N VAL A 18 7.95 4.57 -2.46
CA VAL A 18 7.45 4.61 -1.08
C VAL A 18 8.52 5.27 -0.21
N ASN A 19 8.13 6.30 0.53
CA ASN A 19 8.95 6.88 1.57
C ASN A 19 8.38 6.49 2.94
N SER A 20 9.18 5.97 3.83
CA SER A 20 8.68 5.40 5.09
C SER A 20 9.63 5.58 6.26
N ASN A 21 9.05 5.58 7.44
CA ASN A 21 9.72 5.43 8.73
C ASN A 21 9.07 4.27 9.51
N ASP A 22 9.31 4.18 10.81
CA ASP A 22 8.79 3.08 11.63
C ASP A 22 7.26 3.09 11.75
N ASP A 23 6.63 4.26 11.67
CA ASP A 23 5.20 4.44 11.91
C ASP A 23 4.38 4.73 10.65
N THR A 24 5.00 5.34 9.64
CA THR A 24 4.31 5.93 8.49
C THR A 24 4.92 5.48 7.18
N ARG A 25 4.07 5.17 6.22
CA ARG A 25 4.43 4.87 4.83
C ARG A 25 3.67 5.83 3.91
N ILE A 26 4.39 6.50 3.03
CA ILE A 26 3.84 7.38 2.01
C ILE A 26 4.03 6.71 0.65
N LEU A 27 2.94 6.25 0.07
CA LEU A 27 2.93 5.55 -1.21
C LEU A 27 2.55 6.54 -2.33
N TRP A 28 3.35 6.59 -3.38
CA TRP A 28 2.95 7.32 -4.58
C TRP A 28 1.73 6.65 -5.23
N ASN A 29 0.66 7.40 -5.42
CA ASN A 29 -0.61 6.90 -5.95
C ASN A 29 -0.97 7.50 -7.31
N GLY A 30 -0.17 8.44 -7.79
CA GLY A 30 -0.35 9.17 -9.05
C GLY A 30 0.32 10.53 -8.98
N PRO A 31 0.42 11.25 -10.08
CA PRO A 31 1.02 12.60 -10.08
C PRO A 31 0.36 13.50 -9.03
N LYS A 32 1.17 14.03 -8.11
CA LYS A 32 0.73 14.88 -6.98
C LYS A 32 -0.36 14.23 -6.11
N ASN A 33 -0.35 12.91 -6.03
CA ASN A 33 -1.30 12.13 -5.25
C ASN A 33 -0.56 11.04 -4.47
N TRP A 34 -0.78 10.99 -3.15
CA TRP A 34 -0.14 10.03 -2.26
C TRP A 34 -1.16 9.37 -1.35
N LEU A 35 -0.92 8.11 -1.05
CA LEU A 35 -1.65 7.36 -0.04
C LEU A 35 -0.76 7.22 1.19
N LEU A 36 -1.26 7.67 2.34
CA LEU A 36 -0.56 7.59 3.62
C LEU A 36 -1.15 6.46 4.46
N ILE A 37 -0.27 5.62 4.99
CA ILE A 37 -0.61 4.56 5.94
C ILE A 37 0.22 4.80 7.20
N SER A 38 -0.43 4.95 8.35
CA SER A 38 0.28 5.23 9.59
C SER A 38 -0.38 4.55 10.79
N THR A 39 0.45 4.18 11.76
CA THR A 39 0.02 3.73 13.08
C THR A 39 -0.22 4.90 14.06
N LYS A 40 0.20 6.12 13.68
CA LYS A 40 -0.01 7.33 14.50
C LYS A 40 -1.45 7.81 14.44
N LYS A 41 -2.15 7.75 15.56
CA LYS A 41 -3.58 8.13 15.65
C LYS A 41 -3.85 9.61 15.41
N ASP A 42 -2.92 10.50 15.73
CA ASP A 42 -3.08 11.94 15.62
C ASP A 42 -2.50 12.54 14.33
N LEU A 43 -1.93 11.73 13.46
CA LEU A 43 -1.28 12.19 12.23
C LEU A 43 -2.23 12.99 11.33
N ILE A 44 -3.50 12.58 11.20
CA ILE A 44 -4.47 13.30 10.38
C ILE A 44 -4.77 14.70 10.91
N LYS A 45 -4.76 14.88 12.24
CA LYS A 45 -4.93 16.20 12.86
C LYS A 45 -3.72 17.08 12.57
N GLU A 46 -2.51 16.54 12.71
CA GLU A 46 -1.26 17.25 12.39
C GLU A 46 -1.24 17.70 10.93
N ILE A 47 -1.63 16.83 10.01
CA ILE A 47 -1.71 17.13 8.58
C ILE A 47 -2.71 18.26 8.33
N LYS A 48 -3.92 18.15 8.85
CA LYS A 48 -4.97 19.17 8.68
C LYS A 48 -4.58 20.54 9.27
N GLN A 49 -3.79 20.56 10.34
CA GLN A 49 -3.28 21.80 10.93
C GLN A 49 -2.13 22.42 10.15
N SER A 50 -1.27 21.58 9.56
CA SER A 50 -0.04 22.00 8.87
C SER A 50 -0.26 22.38 7.41
N PHE A 51 -1.29 21.84 6.77
CA PHE A 51 -1.56 22.04 5.35
C PHE A 51 -2.80 22.92 5.17
N LYS A 52 -2.65 23.98 4.39
CA LYS A 52 -3.77 24.83 4.03
C LYS A 52 -4.63 24.16 2.96
N GLU A 53 -5.94 24.14 3.16
CA GLU A 53 -6.92 23.56 2.22
C GLU A 53 -6.84 24.14 0.80
N GLU A 54 -6.32 25.35 0.66
CA GLU A 54 -6.10 25.99 -0.65
C GLU A 54 -5.15 25.24 -1.56
N ASN A 55 -4.20 24.48 -0.98
CA ASN A 55 -3.14 23.81 -1.71
C ASN A 55 -3.26 22.29 -1.71
N PHE A 56 -4.10 21.72 -0.82
CA PHE A 56 -4.19 20.28 -0.62
C PHE A 56 -5.62 19.83 -0.37
N ALA A 57 -6.00 18.71 -0.99
CA ALA A 57 -7.19 17.95 -0.63
C ALA A 57 -6.77 16.75 0.22
N ILE A 58 -7.39 16.59 1.38
CA ILE A 58 -7.10 15.51 2.33
C ILE A 58 -8.37 14.72 2.57
N THR A 59 -8.33 13.42 2.31
CA THR A 59 -9.45 12.49 2.55
C THR A 59 -9.03 11.40 3.51
N ASP A 60 -9.77 11.23 4.60
CA ASP A 60 -9.57 10.13 5.54
C ASP A 60 -10.21 8.84 4.99
N LEU A 61 -9.38 7.84 4.67
CA LEU A 61 -9.78 6.55 4.13
C LEU A 61 -9.68 5.42 5.18
N SER A 62 -9.48 5.73 6.45
CA SER A 62 -9.18 4.74 7.51
C SER A 62 -10.22 3.62 7.63
N HIS A 63 -11.47 3.89 7.29
CA HIS A 63 -12.57 2.92 7.36
C HIS A 63 -13.07 2.45 5.99
N SER A 64 -12.46 2.89 4.91
CA SER A 64 -12.91 2.60 3.54
C SER A 64 -12.06 1.57 2.81
N ARG A 65 -10.97 1.10 3.41
CA ARG A 65 -10.05 0.12 2.82
C ARG A 65 -9.99 -1.15 3.67
N ALA A 66 -9.96 -2.30 2.97
CA ALA A 66 -9.51 -3.56 3.53
C ALA A 66 -8.01 -3.71 3.25
N VAL A 67 -7.27 -4.23 4.23
CA VAL A 67 -5.83 -4.44 4.13
C VAL A 67 -5.53 -5.90 4.44
N ILE A 68 -4.86 -6.58 3.53
CA ILE A 68 -4.36 -7.94 3.73
C ILE A 68 -2.84 -7.89 3.70
N GLU A 69 -2.22 -8.33 4.78
CA GLU A 69 -0.77 -8.46 4.88
C GLU A 69 -0.37 -9.92 4.64
N LEU A 70 0.61 -10.11 3.77
CA LEU A 70 1.19 -11.40 3.42
C LEU A 70 2.68 -11.40 3.73
N LYS A 71 3.15 -12.50 4.29
CA LYS A 71 4.57 -12.72 4.59
C LYS A 71 4.99 -14.12 4.17
N GLY A 72 6.11 -14.23 3.48
CA GLY A 72 6.65 -15.52 3.04
C GLY A 72 7.53 -15.38 1.82
N LYS A 73 8.12 -16.48 1.38
CA LYS A 73 9.08 -16.50 0.26
C LYS A 73 8.46 -16.65 -1.15
N ASN A 74 7.16 -16.90 -1.24
CA ASN A 74 6.48 -17.14 -2.52
C ASN A 74 5.52 -16.01 -2.91
N LEU A 75 5.63 -14.84 -2.31
CA LEU A 75 4.68 -13.75 -2.52
C LEU A 75 4.67 -13.22 -3.96
N LYS A 76 5.83 -13.17 -4.60
CA LYS A 76 5.92 -12.77 -6.01
C LYS A 76 5.18 -13.73 -6.93
N GLU A 77 5.25 -15.02 -6.65
CA GLU A 77 4.50 -16.04 -7.41
C GLU A 77 2.99 -15.92 -7.19
N ILE A 78 2.57 -15.58 -5.97
CA ILE A 78 1.16 -15.30 -5.68
C ILE A 78 0.67 -14.06 -6.43
N LEU A 79 1.45 -12.98 -6.46
CA LEU A 79 1.12 -11.78 -7.23
C LEU A 79 0.98 -12.08 -8.73
N LYS A 80 1.86 -12.89 -9.31
CA LYS A 80 1.75 -13.33 -10.72
C LYS A 80 0.43 -13.99 -11.05
N LYS A 81 -0.17 -14.71 -10.12
CA LYS A 81 -1.44 -15.41 -10.36
C LYS A 81 -2.62 -14.46 -10.53
N GLY A 82 -2.57 -13.29 -9.92
CA GLY A 82 -3.69 -12.35 -9.90
C GLY A 82 -3.42 -11.01 -10.58
N CYS A 83 -2.18 -10.53 -10.57
CA CYS A 83 -1.79 -9.21 -11.05
C CYS A 83 -1.03 -9.27 -12.38
N PRO A 84 -1.39 -8.45 -13.37
CA PRO A 84 -0.67 -8.36 -14.64
C PRO A 84 0.56 -7.45 -14.51
N ILE A 85 1.57 -7.89 -13.75
CA ILE A 85 2.77 -7.12 -13.45
C ILE A 85 4.04 -7.92 -13.71
N ASN A 86 5.15 -7.23 -13.97
CA ASN A 86 6.48 -7.84 -14.02
C ASN A 86 7.06 -7.90 -12.61
N VAL A 87 6.88 -9.02 -11.93
CA VAL A 87 7.35 -9.21 -10.55
C VAL A 87 8.88 -9.17 -10.40
N ASN A 88 9.63 -9.32 -11.48
CA ASN A 88 11.09 -9.25 -11.45
C ASN A 88 11.61 -7.81 -11.27
N GLU A 89 10.79 -6.83 -11.58
CA GLU A 89 11.11 -5.40 -11.42
C GLU A 89 10.71 -4.83 -10.05
N ILE A 90 9.98 -5.60 -9.25
CA ILE A 90 9.48 -5.18 -7.95
C ILE A 90 10.58 -5.31 -6.89
N ARG A 91 10.74 -4.25 -6.10
CA ARG A 91 11.72 -4.18 -5.00
C ARG A 91 11.05 -3.70 -3.71
N LYS A 92 11.74 -3.89 -2.58
CA LYS A 92 11.39 -3.26 -1.31
C LYS A 92 11.15 -1.76 -1.49
N ASN A 93 10.15 -1.23 -0.79
CA ASN A 93 9.71 0.16 -0.88
C ASN A 93 9.25 0.58 -2.29
N ASN A 94 8.69 -0.36 -3.05
CA ASN A 94 7.86 -0.06 -4.20
C ASN A 94 6.39 -0.19 -3.82
N SER A 95 5.55 0.61 -4.46
CA SER A 95 4.10 0.45 -4.45
C SER A 95 3.52 0.71 -5.83
N PHE A 96 2.42 0.08 -6.13
CA PHE A 96 1.74 0.26 -7.42
C PHE A 96 0.25 -0.07 -7.30
N ASN A 97 -0.53 0.54 -8.19
CA ASN A 97 -1.92 0.19 -8.38
C ASN A 97 -2.04 -0.86 -9.47
N SER A 98 -2.86 -1.87 -9.25
CA SER A 98 -3.09 -2.96 -10.18
C SER A 98 -4.50 -3.54 -9.98
N ILE A 99 -4.72 -4.71 -10.54
CA ILE A 99 -5.88 -5.54 -10.27
C ILE A 99 -5.42 -6.91 -9.77
N PHE A 100 -6.18 -7.50 -8.87
CA PHE A 100 -6.01 -8.90 -8.45
C PHE A 100 -7.35 -9.61 -8.67
N HIS A 101 -7.40 -10.54 -9.62
CA HIS A 101 -8.63 -11.21 -10.05
C HIS A 101 -9.82 -10.24 -10.24
N ASN A 102 -9.61 -9.20 -11.07
CA ASN A 102 -10.59 -8.14 -11.37
C ASN A 102 -10.95 -7.19 -10.22
N ILE A 103 -10.29 -7.29 -9.08
CA ILE A 103 -10.46 -6.34 -7.97
C ILE A 103 -9.34 -5.30 -8.04
N ALA A 104 -9.70 -4.03 -8.09
CA ALA A 104 -8.71 -2.94 -8.03
C ALA A 104 -7.99 -2.94 -6.68
N VAL A 105 -6.67 -2.99 -6.71
CA VAL A 105 -5.82 -3.07 -5.52
C VAL A 105 -4.68 -2.08 -5.57
N THR A 106 -4.19 -1.71 -4.39
CA THR A 106 -2.88 -1.08 -4.20
C THR A 106 -1.97 -2.10 -3.53
N VAL A 107 -0.82 -2.37 -4.13
CA VAL A 107 0.18 -3.30 -3.60
C VAL A 107 1.34 -2.50 -3.04
N ASP A 108 1.69 -2.74 -1.79
CA ASP A 108 2.80 -2.11 -1.08
C ASP A 108 3.83 -3.18 -0.71
N ILE A 109 5.02 -3.08 -1.28
CA ILE A 109 6.12 -4.01 -1.03
C ILE A 109 6.92 -3.50 0.17
N ILE A 110 6.75 -4.16 1.31
CA ILE A 110 7.32 -3.72 2.58
C ILE A 110 8.73 -4.24 2.78
N ASP A 111 8.97 -5.52 2.47
CA ASP A 111 10.28 -6.14 2.61
C ASP A 111 10.51 -7.22 1.54
N ASP A 112 11.77 -7.44 1.21
CA ASP A 112 12.22 -8.48 0.27
C ASP A 112 12.80 -9.70 0.98
N ASN A 113 13.16 -9.59 2.26
CA ASN A 113 13.82 -10.68 2.98
C ASN A 113 13.48 -10.71 4.50
N PRO A 114 12.50 -11.51 4.94
CA PRO A 114 11.57 -12.28 4.13
C PRO A 114 10.60 -11.37 3.37
N GLU A 115 10.09 -11.86 2.25
CA GLU A 115 9.10 -11.10 1.48
C GLU A 115 7.89 -10.77 2.35
N LYS A 116 7.50 -9.50 2.34
CA LYS A 116 6.35 -8.98 3.05
C LYS A 116 5.66 -7.93 2.19
N ILE A 117 4.38 -8.13 1.95
CA ILE A 117 3.56 -7.20 1.16
C ILE A 117 2.25 -6.89 1.85
N ARG A 118 1.67 -5.75 1.53
CA ARG A 118 0.27 -5.42 1.84
C ARG A 118 -0.50 -5.23 0.55
N ILE A 119 -1.72 -5.73 0.53
CA ILE A 119 -2.66 -5.53 -0.57
C ILE A 119 -3.86 -4.80 0.00
N LEU A 120 -4.15 -3.62 -0.56
CA LEU A 120 -5.25 -2.77 -0.14
C LEU A 120 -6.32 -2.75 -1.23
N ALA A 121 -7.58 -2.84 -0.83
CA ALA A 121 -8.73 -2.71 -1.71
C ALA A 121 -9.84 -1.90 -1.04
N LEU A 122 -10.88 -1.54 -1.78
CA LEU A 122 -12.10 -1.03 -1.19
C LEU A 122 -12.66 -2.05 -0.20
N ARG A 123 -13.12 -1.59 0.95
CA ARG A 123 -13.63 -2.44 2.03
C ARG A 123 -14.70 -3.42 1.57
N SER A 124 -15.59 -2.99 0.66
CA SER A 124 -16.66 -3.83 0.10
C SER A 124 -16.15 -5.05 -0.67
N PHE A 125 -14.91 -5.03 -1.15
CA PHE A 125 -14.25 -6.16 -1.82
C PHE A 125 -13.34 -6.98 -0.91
N GLY A 126 -13.28 -6.67 0.37
CA GLY A 126 -12.33 -7.30 1.31
C GLY A 126 -12.49 -8.82 1.39
N GLU A 127 -13.71 -9.33 1.48
CA GLU A 127 -13.99 -10.77 1.52
C GLU A 127 -13.62 -11.45 0.21
N SER A 128 -14.03 -10.90 -0.92
CA SER A 128 -13.70 -11.44 -2.26
C SER A 128 -12.19 -11.45 -2.51
N LEU A 129 -11.49 -10.40 -2.09
CA LEU A 129 -10.04 -10.31 -2.17
C LEU A 129 -9.36 -11.37 -1.30
N TYR A 130 -9.82 -11.53 -0.07
CA TYR A 130 -9.31 -12.54 0.86
C TYR A 130 -9.44 -13.95 0.27
N HIS A 131 -10.60 -14.30 -0.28
CA HIS A 131 -10.82 -15.58 -0.94
C HIS A 131 -9.91 -15.77 -2.16
N SER A 132 -9.76 -14.77 -2.99
CA SER A 132 -8.89 -14.84 -4.18
C SER A 132 -7.41 -15.03 -3.80
N ILE A 133 -6.96 -14.35 -2.76
CA ILE A 133 -5.57 -14.47 -2.27
C ILE A 133 -5.34 -15.82 -1.61
N THR A 134 -6.23 -16.28 -0.73
CA THR A 134 -6.08 -17.57 -0.06
C THR A 134 -6.14 -18.73 -1.05
N ASP A 135 -6.96 -18.63 -2.08
CA ASP A 135 -7.02 -19.58 -3.19
C ASP A 135 -5.66 -19.65 -3.93
N ALA A 136 -5.07 -18.49 -4.22
CA ALA A 136 -3.75 -18.42 -4.85
C ALA A 136 -2.63 -18.99 -3.95
N CYS A 137 -2.81 -18.95 -2.64
CA CYS A 137 -1.86 -19.48 -1.65
C CYS A 137 -1.94 -20.98 -1.47
N LEU A 138 -3.01 -21.67 -1.89
CA LEU A 138 -3.23 -23.11 -1.64
C LEU A 138 -2.07 -23.98 -2.13
N GLU A 139 -1.45 -23.63 -3.24
CA GLU A 139 -0.30 -24.36 -3.80
C GLU A 139 0.90 -24.39 -2.84
N TYR A 140 1.08 -23.33 -2.05
CA TYR A 140 2.22 -23.15 -1.15
C TYR A 140 1.88 -23.43 0.32
N GLY A 141 0.58 -23.54 0.65
CA GLY A 141 0.09 -23.55 2.02
C GLY A 141 0.14 -22.16 2.66
N PHE A 142 -0.72 -21.91 3.64
CA PHE A 142 -0.72 -20.67 4.42
C PHE A 142 -1.29 -20.88 5.83
N GLU A 143 -0.92 -19.99 6.73
CA GLU A 143 -1.48 -19.89 8.09
C GLU A 143 -2.12 -18.52 8.27
N ASN A 144 -3.27 -18.47 8.91
CA ASN A 144 -3.92 -17.24 9.33
C ASN A 144 -3.47 -16.88 10.76
N ASN A 145 -3.02 -15.66 10.92
CA ASN A 145 -2.68 -15.09 12.22
C ASN A 145 -3.66 -13.98 12.59
#